data_f5cd4e225ee596bfa800d0c6c8b96eb0
#
_entry.id   f5cd4e225ee596bfa800d0c6c8b96eb0
#
_cell.length_a   1.000
_cell.length_b   1.000
_cell.length_c   1.000
_cell.angle_alpha   90.00
_cell.angle_beta   90.00
_cell.angle_gamma   90.00
#
_symmetry.space_group_name_H-M   'P 1'
#
loop_
_entity.id
_entity.type
_entity.pdbx_description
1 polymer ?
#
loop_
_entity_poly.entity_id
_entity_poly.type
_entity_poly.pdbx_seq_one_letter_code
_entity_poly.pdbx_strand_id
1 'polypeptide(L)'
;SSLKLSDSDKGKVLVGKGALEDYIAVLSQEIYGIHHVKVIVKLEDQCIDVRINASIEPGINIPETSGEIKSNVRETIKKVTGIEVKEIELFFKQIKAKEE
;
A
#
# COMPACT_ATOMS: atom_id res chain seq x y z
N SER A 1 5.42 8.33 -14.66
CA SER A 1 4.41 7.52 -13.95
C SER A 1 3.86 8.27 -12.75
N SER A 2 2.75 8.94 -12.95
CA SER A 2 2.13 9.74 -11.90
C SER A 2 0.62 9.74 -12.05
N LEU A 3 -0.06 10.10 -10.98
CA LEU A 3 -1.49 10.28 -10.94
C LEU A 3 -1.80 11.72 -10.58
N LYS A 4 -2.74 12.33 -11.30
CA LYS A 4 -3.12 13.71 -11.03
C LYS A 4 -4.18 13.74 -9.93
N LEU A 5 -3.88 14.46 -8.84
CA LEU A 5 -4.79 14.59 -7.71
C LEU A 5 -5.73 15.76 -7.89
N SER A 6 -5.27 16.84 -8.50
CA SER A 6 -6.12 18.01 -8.77
C SER A 6 -5.58 18.78 -9.95
N ASP A 7 -6.46 19.53 -10.59
CA ASP A 7 -6.12 20.40 -11.73
C ASP A 7 -7.13 21.56 -11.73
N SER A 8 -6.65 22.74 -11.46
CA SER A 8 -7.49 23.93 -11.35
C SER A 8 -6.74 25.14 -11.89
N ASP A 9 -7.39 26.32 -11.83
CA ASP A 9 -6.76 27.59 -12.16
C ASP A 9 -5.59 27.93 -11.24
N LYS A 10 -5.49 27.26 -10.09
CA LYS A 10 -4.37 27.41 -9.17
C LYS A 10 -3.21 26.46 -9.45
N GLY A 11 -3.34 25.64 -10.48
CA GLY A 11 -2.30 24.69 -10.89
C GLY A 11 -2.71 23.25 -10.73
N LYS A 12 -1.71 22.37 -10.86
CA LYS A 12 -1.88 20.92 -10.80
C LYS A 12 -1.16 20.33 -9.59
N VAL A 13 -1.72 19.26 -9.05
CA VAL A 13 -1.02 18.43 -8.06
C VAL A 13 -0.94 17.02 -8.61
N LEU A 14 0.27 16.53 -8.71
CA LEU A 14 0.56 15.18 -9.18
C LEU A 14 1.26 14.40 -8.09
N VAL A 15 0.99 13.10 -8.01
CA VAL A 15 1.73 12.21 -7.13
C VAL A 15 2.40 11.13 -7.97
N GLY A 16 3.68 10.89 -7.74
CA GLY A 16 4.42 9.87 -8.46
C GLY A 16 4.07 8.47 -8.00
N LYS A 17 4.13 7.52 -8.92
CA LYS A 17 3.92 6.11 -8.63
C LYS A 17 4.84 5.63 -7.50
N GLY A 18 6.13 6.00 -7.58
CA GLY A 18 7.10 5.63 -6.54
C GLY A 18 6.75 6.18 -5.17
N ALA A 19 6.23 7.39 -5.12
CA ALA A 19 5.81 8.00 -3.85
C ALA A 19 4.64 7.22 -3.22
N LEU A 20 3.69 6.76 -4.04
CA LEU A 20 2.59 5.93 -3.57
C LEU A 20 3.11 4.58 -3.06
N GLU A 21 4.01 3.96 -3.81
CA GLU A 21 4.62 2.69 -3.42
C GLU A 21 5.33 2.80 -2.08
N ASP A 22 6.13 3.85 -1.91
CA ASP A 22 6.87 4.08 -0.66
C ASP A 22 5.94 4.31 0.51
N TYR A 23 4.92 5.10 0.32
CA TYR A 23 3.96 5.40 1.38
C TYR A 23 3.17 4.16 1.80
N ILE A 24 2.70 3.38 0.84
CA ILE A 24 1.99 2.12 1.12
C ILE A 24 2.91 1.14 1.85
N ALA A 25 4.19 1.10 1.49
CA ALA A 25 5.15 0.25 2.20
C ALA A 25 5.28 0.67 3.66
N VAL A 26 5.35 1.97 3.94
CA VAL A 26 5.41 2.47 5.31
C VAL A 26 4.16 2.06 6.09
N LEU A 27 2.97 2.27 5.52
CA LEU A 27 1.71 1.88 6.15
C LEU A 27 1.67 0.39 6.46
N SER A 28 2.13 -0.43 5.52
CA SER A 28 2.13 -1.88 5.69
C SER A 28 3.09 -2.34 6.79
N GLN A 29 4.25 -1.71 6.87
CA GLN A 29 5.27 -2.04 7.87
C GLN A 29 4.90 -1.60 9.28
N GLU A 30 3.96 -0.70 9.43
CA GLU A 30 3.44 -0.31 10.73
C GLU A 30 2.60 -1.40 11.39
N ILE A 31 2.13 -2.36 10.60
CA ILE A 31 1.36 -3.49 11.12
C ILE A 31 2.31 -4.49 11.79
N TYR A 32 2.02 -4.87 13.02
CA TYR A 32 2.88 -5.78 13.79
C TYR A 32 3.09 -7.10 13.05
N GLY A 33 4.33 -7.51 12.98
CA GLY A 33 4.70 -8.80 12.39
C GLY A 33 4.96 -8.76 10.88
N ILE A 34 4.85 -7.60 10.25
CA ILE A 34 5.05 -7.44 8.81
C ILE A 34 6.41 -6.82 8.55
N HIS A 35 7.21 -7.50 7.70
CA HIS A 35 8.60 -7.09 7.39
C HIS A 35 8.94 -7.27 5.92
N HIS A 36 10.05 -6.67 5.49
CA HIS A 36 10.58 -6.80 4.13
C HIS A 36 9.53 -6.49 3.06
N VAL A 37 8.87 -5.37 3.24
CA VAL A 37 7.75 -4.99 2.38
C VAL A 37 8.25 -4.38 1.09
N LYS A 38 7.70 -4.87 -0.02
CA LYS A 38 7.88 -4.26 -1.34
C LYS A 38 6.51 -4.07 -1.96
N VAL A 39 6.26 -2.87 -2.46
CA VAL A 39 4.96 -2.50 -3.02
C VAL A 39 5.10 -2.15 -4.49
N ILE A 40 4.18 -2.66 -5.29
CA ILE A 40 4.06 -2.33 -6.71
C ILE A 40 2.67 -1.76 -6.92
N VAL A 41 2.63 -0.55 -7.46
CA VAL A 41 1.38 0.13 -7.80
C VAL A 41 1.19 0.10 -9.31
N LYS A 42 -0.01 -0.25 -9.73
CA LYS A 42 -0.41 -0.16 -11.13
C LYS A 42 -1.41 1.00 -11.23
N LEU A 43 -1.06 1.98 -12.05
CA LEU A 43 -1.93 3.14 -12.27
C LEU A 43 -3.01 2.78 -13.26
N GLU A 44 -4.25 3.01 -12.86
CA GLU A 44 -5.41 2.92 -13.72
C GLU A 44 -5.94 4.32 -13.97
N ASP A 45 -7.11 4.45 -14.56
CA ASP A 45 -7.61 5.74 -15.00
C ASP A 45 -7.79 6.75 -13.87
N GLN A 46 -8.37 6.43 -12.78
CA GLN A 46 -8.46 7.32 -11.62
C GLN A 46 -8.38 6.54 -10.31
N CYS A 47 -7.81 5.37 -10.39
CA CYS A 47 -7.64 4.51 -9.25
C CYS A 47 -6.32 3.76 -9.39
N ILE A 48 -5.99 2.98 -8.38
CA ILE A 48 -4.78 2.16 -8.41
C ILE A 48 -5.09 0.73 -8.00
N ASP A 49 -4.32 -0.20 -8.55
CA ASP A 49 -4.21 -1.56 -8.05
C ASP A 49 -2.88 -1.67 -7.34
N VAL A 50 -2.87 -2.39 -6.23
CA VAL A 50 -1.71 -2.51 -5.36
C VAL A 50 -1.34 -3.96 -5.16
N ARG A 51 -0.05 -4.28 -5.31
CA ARG A 51 0.50 -5.56 -4.91
C ARG A 51 1.53 -5.33 -3.81
N ILE A 52 1.36 -6.03 -2.68
CA ILE A 52 2.26 -5.93 -1.54
C ILE A 52 2.91 -7.28 -1.33
N ASN A 53 4.24 -7.33 -1.45
CA ASN A 53 5.03 -8.51 -1.11
C ASN A 53 5.65 -8.26 0.25
N ALA A 54 5.57 -9.23 1.14
CA ALA A 54 6.08 -9.06 2.50
C ALA A 54 6.47 -10.39 3.12
N SER A 55 7.17 -10.31 4.25
CA SER A 55 7.37 -11.43 5.15
C SER A 55 6.49 -11.21 6.37
N ILE A 56 5.97 -12.29 6.94
CA ILE A 56 5.14 -12.23 8.14
C ILE A 56 5.74 -13.14 9.20
N GLU A 57 5.68 -12.70 10.46
CA GLU A 57 6.19 -13.50 11.57
C GLU A 57 5.31 -14.71 11.85
N PRO A 58 5.91 -15.83 12.31
CA PRO A 58 5.12 -17.01 12.68
C PRO A 58 4.20 -16.69 13.86
N GLY A 59 3.04 -17.30 13.88
CA GLY A 59 2.06 -17.07 14.92
C GLY A 59 1.09 -15.92 14.68
N ILE A 60 1.34 -15.12 13.66
CA ILE A 60 0.43 -14.05 13.26
C ILE A 60 -0.69 -14.64 12.41
N ASN A 61 -1.92 -14.25 12.68
CA ASN A 61 -3.07 -14.71 11.91
C ASN A 61 -3.07 -14.01 10.54
N ILE A 62 -2.83 -14.77 9.48
CA ILE A 62 -2.69 -14.21 8.13
C ILE A 62 -3.97 -13.57 7.61
N PRO A 63 -5.13 -14.24 7.66
CA PRO A 63 -6.37 -13.62 7.17
C PRO A 63 -6.75 -12.33 7.90
N GLU A 64 -6.64 -12.33 9.22
CA GLU A 64 -6.96 -11.17 10.05
C GLU A 64 -6.02 -9.99 9.74
N THR A 65 -4.72 -10.26 9.73
CA THR A 65 -3.69 -9.23 9.47
C THR A 65 -3.80 -8.71 8.04
N SER A 66 -4.09 -9.57 7.09
CA SER A 66 -4.32 -9.17 5.70
C SER A 66 -5.49 -8.20 5.58
N GLY A 67 -6.58 -8.48 6.27
CA GLY A 67 -7.73 -7.57 6.31
C GLY A 67 -7.37 -6.21 6.89
N GLU A 68 -6.58 -6.22 7.95
CA GLU A 68 -6.11 -5.00 8.62
C GLU A 68 -5.24 -4.15 7.68
N ILE A 69 -4.30 -4.78 6.98
CA ILE A 69 -3.44 -4.08 6.02
C ILE A 69 -4.29 -3.48 4.90
N LYS A 70 -5.18 -4.26 4.32
CA LYS A 70 -6.02 -3.80 3.19
C LYS A 70 -6.90 -2.63 3.60
N SER A 71 -7.55 -2.71 4.75
CA SER A 71 -8.38 -1.61 5.26
C SER A 71 -7.57 -0.36 5.48
N ASN A 72 -6.44 -0.48 6.17
CA ASN A 72 -5.61 0.67 6.49
C ASN A 72 -5.06 1.35 5.24
N VAL A 73 -4.57 0.58 4.29
CA VAL A 73 -4.05 1.12 3.02
C VAL A 73 -5.17 1.83 2.25
N ARG A 74 -6.31 1.16 2.09
CA ARG A 74 -7.43 1.72 1.33
C ARG A 74 -7.93 3.03 1.94
N GLU A 75 -8.16 3.03 3.24
CA GLU A 75 -8.70 4.19 3.94
C GLU A 75 -7.70 5.35 3.99
N THR A 76 -6.44 5.06 4.26
CA THR A 76 -5.42 6.09 4.38
C THR A 76 -5.08 6.74 3.04
N ILE A 77 -4.94 5.93 1.99
CA ILE A 77 -4.67 6.47 0.65
C ILE A 77 -5.84 7.34 0.20
N LYS A 78 -7.07 6.91 0.42
CA LYS A 78 -8.26 7.70 0.08
C LYS A 78 -8.27 9.02 0.84
N LYS A 79 -8.01 8.97 2.14
CA LYS A 79 -8.02 10.15 3.00
C LYS A 79 -6.93 11.16 2.60
N VAL A 80 -5.72 10.66 2.37
CA VAL A 80 -4.55 11.53 2.14
C VAL A 80 -4.48 12.05 0.71
N THR A 81 -4.86 11.24 -0.26
CA THR A 81 -4.68 11.58 -1.67
C THR A 81 -5.98 11.75 -2.46
N GLY A 82 -7.07 11.21 -1.96
CA GLY A 82 -8.32 11.14 -2.70
C GLY A 82 -8.37 9.99 -3.71
N ILE A 83 -7.29 9.21 -3.83
CA ILE A 83 -7.22 8.12 -4.80
C ILE A 83 -7.96 6.90 -4.27
N GLU A 84 -8.78 6.29 -5.15
CA GLU A 84 -9.40 5.00 -4.86
C GLU A 84 -8.41 3.87 -5.08
N VAL A 85 -8.31 2.99 -4.10
CA VAL A 85 -7.55 1.74 -4.24
C VAL A 85 -8.55 0.65 -4.61
N LYS A 86 -8.43 0.11 -5.83
CA LYS A 86 -9.36 -0.87 -6.34
C LYS A 86 -9.04 -2.26 -5.83
N GLU A 87 -7.93 -2.83 -6.28
CA GLU A 87 -7.50 -4.16 -5.88
C GLU A 87 -6.27 -4.07 -5.00
N ILE A 88 -6.22 -4.88 -3.94
CA ILE A 88 -5.01 -5.05 -3.15
C ILE A 88 -4.72 -6.54 -3.09
N GLU A 89 -3.58 -6.94 -3.62
CA GLU A 89 -3.09 -8.30 -3.52
C GLU A 89 -1.94 -8.34 -2.53
N LEU A 90 -2.03 -9.21 -1.54
CA LEU A 90 -0.96 -9.47 -0.59
C LEU A 90 -0.33 -10.80 -0.89
N PHE A 91 0.98 -10.81 -1.05
CA PHE A 91 1.75 -12.02 -1.24
C PHE A 91 2.79 -12.13 -0.13
N PHE A 92 2.61 -13.11 0.75
CA PHE A 92 3.59 -13.37 1.82
C PHE A 92 4.61 -14.37 1.31
N LYS A 93 5.78 -13.83 0.97
CA LYS A 93 6.88 -14.65 0.41
C LYS A 93 7.55 -15.52 1.45
N GLN A 94 7.45 -15.18 2.73
CA GLN A 94 8.05 -15.94 3.83
C GLN A 94 7.24 -15.79 5.10
N ILE A 95 7.22 -16.86 5.87
CA ILE A 95 6.74 -16.84 7.26
C ILE A 95 7.98 -17.09 8.10
N LYS A 96 8.53 -16.05 8.71
CA LYS A 96 9.76 -16.19 9.49
C LYS A 96 9.86 -15.10 10.56
N ALA A 97 10.64 -15.40 11.60
CA ALA A 97 10.87 -14.47 12.67
C ALA A 97 11.65 -13.24 12.16
N LYS A 98 11.43 -12.11 12.82
CA LYS A 98 12.15 -10.88 12.50
C LYS A 98 13.64 -11.09 12.75
N GLU A 99 14.45 -10.65 11.80
CA GLU A 99 15.91 -10.67 11.97
C GLU A 99 16.35 -9.54 12.89
N GLU A 100 17.33 -9.81 13.73
CA GLU A 100 17.91 -8.82 14.63
C GLU A 100 19.17 -8.19 14.06
#